data_79377d4d3c312a35d0e19fcdc200fb8f
#
_entry.id   79377d4d3c312a35d0e19fcdc200fb8f
#
_cell.length_a   1.000
_cell.length_b   1.000
_cell.length_c   1.000
_cell.angle_alpha   90.00
_cell.angle_beta   90.00
_cell.angle_gamma   90.00
#
_symmetry.space_group_name_H-M   'P 1'
#
loop_
_entity.id
_entity.type
_entity.pdbx_description
1 polymer ?
#
loop_
_entity_poly.entity_id
_entity_poly.type
_entity_poly.pdbx_seq_one_letter_code
_entity_poly.pdbx_strand_id
1 'polypeptide(L)'
;MTAKLPNEGKKSPKFLECVHEFFNDWKIKTVESHIMTKEQDETFSKGLKLPHLPDMVFAQNLLSITKNNSSISFCPFDALKNVNDHEDLVHVAGAKEWLEARKESAHLHNIVHPYDWTFSPINYRGTLDASISVSPTEDKIDYEKLKIQEKILFYKDVVLYEDELDDNGCSKLSVKIRAMPSGFFCLQRFYLRVDNTLIRVIDTRLYCSTDKPDEILREYSERECSIKELIDKSVPVSAWTDQNEIPSHLTLKMEATEKLTFPSK
;
A
#
# COMPACT_ATOMS: atom_id res chain seq x y z
N MET A 1 -48.49 -1.47 32.43
CA MET A 1 -48.11 -0.70 31.23
C MET A 1 -46.59 -0.74 31.12
N THR A 2 -46.06 -1.64 30.35
CA THR A 2 -44.64 -1.82 30.13
C THR A 2 -44.27 -1.12 28.82
N ALA A 3 -43.55 -0.02 28.93
CA ALA A 3 -43.04 0.72 27.79
C ALA A 3 -41.94 -0.11 27.07
N LYS A 4 -42.19 -0.50 25.84
CA LYS A 4 -41.19 -1.06 24.93
C LYS A 4 -40.26 0.09 24.50
N LEU A 5 -38.96 -0.01 24.84
CA LEU A 5 -37.89 0.81 24.25
C LEU A 5 -37.81 0.51 22.76
N PRO A 6 -37.62 1.53 21.91
CA PRO A 6 -37.44 1.29 20.47
C PRO A 6 -36.11 0.61 20.23
N ASN A 7 -36.17 -0.43 19.40
CA ASN A 7 -35.00 -1.14 18.82
C ASN A 7 -34.18 -0.14 18.03
N GLU A 8 -33.05 0.33 18.56
CA GLU A 8 -32.06 1.04 17.78
C GLU A 8 -31.48 0.08 16.74
N GLY A 9 -31.97 0.17 15.52
CA GLY A 9 -31.47 -0.57 14.39
C GLY A 9 -29.96 -0.31 14.26
N LYS A 10 -29.14 -1.38 14.32
CA LYS A 10 -27.72 -1.35 13.98
C LYS A 10 -27.59 -0.68 12.60
N LYS A 11 -27.11 0.56 12.57
CA LYS A 11 -26.77 1.22 11.31
C LYS A 11 -25.66 0.41 10.67
N SER A 12 -25.93 -0.15 9.50
CA SER A 12 -24.90 -0.77 8.67
C SER A 12 -23.75 0.22 8.49
N PRO A 13 -22.49 -0.22 8.57
CA PRO A 13 -21.34 0.66 8.35
C PRO A 13 -21.47 1.35 6.99
N LYS A 14 -21.33 2.67 6.95
CA LYS A 14 -21.38 3.43 5.71
C LYS A 14 -20.10 3.18 4.93
N PHE A 15 -20.19 2.40 3.86
CA PHE A 15 -19.13 2.30 2.84
C PHE A 15 -19.32 3.43 1.83
N LEU A 16 -18.21 4.09 1.49
CA LEU A 16 -18.17 5.00 0.37
C LEU A 16 -17.62 4.24 -0.84
N GLU A 17 -18.52 3.75 -1.68
CA GLU A 17 -18.16 3.14 -2.96
C GLU A 17 -18.22 4.19 -4.05
N CYS A 18 -17.20 4.26 -4.90
CA CYS A 18 -17.15 5.12 -6.06
C CYS A 18 -16.69 4.29 -7.26
N VAL A 19 -17.43 4.37 -8.37
CA VAL A 19 -17.09 3.73 -9.64
C VAL A 19 -16.98 4.81 -10.69
N HIS A 20 -15.88 4.84 -11.42
CA HIS A 20 -15.65 5.75 -12.53
C HIS A 20 -15.29 4.96 -13.79
N GLU A 21 -16.04 5.19 -14.87
CA GLU A 21 -15.77 4.61 -16.17
C GLU A 21 -15.13 5.68 -17.07
N PHE A 22 -14.14 5.27 -17.84
CA PHE A 22 -13.40 6.18 -18.71
C PHE A 22 -12.93 5.44 -19.98
N PHE A 23 -12.06 6.02 -20.77
CA PHE A 23 -11.75 5.58 -22.15
C PHE A 23 -11.58 4.05 -22.29
N ASN A 24 -12.00 3.51 -23.43
CA ASN A 24 -11.80 2.10 -23.83
C ASN A 24 -12.26 1.07 -22.77
N ASP A 25 -13.40 1.29 -22.15
CA ASP A 25 -14.05 0.39 -21.19
C ASP A 25 -13.26 0.18 -19.86
N TRP A 26 -12.30 1.02 -19.56
CA TRP A 26 -11.66 1.02 -18.26
C TRP A 26 -12.63 1.48 -17.16
N LYS A 27 -12.60 0.75 -16.03
CA LYS A 27 -13.36 1.08 -14.83
C LYS A 27 -12.44 1.14 -13.64
N ILE A 28 -12.51 2.21 -12.87
CA ILE A 28 -11.88 2.34 -11.57
C ILE A 28 -12.96 2.23 -10.52
N LYS A 29 -12.82 1.28 -9.61
CA LYS A 29 -13.67 1.13 -8.43
C LYS A 29 -12.83 1.41 -7.19
N THR A 30 -13.34 2.26 -6.29
CA THR A 30 -12.77 2.48 -4.97
C THR A 30 -13.83 2.23 -3.90
N VAL A 31 -13.40 1.61 -2.80
CA VAL A 31 -14.20 1.41 -1.61
C VAL A 31 -13.42 1.97 -0.43
N GLU A 32 -14.04 2.83 0.35
CA GLU A 32 -13.49 3.38 1.58
C GLU A 32 -14.42 3.04 2.75
N SER A 33 -13.83 2.58 3.83
CA SER A 33 -14.54 2.16 5.04
C SER A 33 -13.88 2.77 6.28
N HIS A 34 -14.50 2.57 7.42
CA HIS A 34 -13.87 2.87 8.71
C HIS A 34 -12.80 1.83 9.08
N ILE A 35 -12.00 2.15 10.08
CA ILE A 35 -11.05 1.23 10.72
C ILE A 35 -11.78 -0.05 11.15
N MET A 36 -11.11 -1.17 11.02
CA MET A 36 -11.61 -2.49 11.37
C MET A 36 -12.04 -2.56 12.85
N THR A 37 -13.17 -3.24 13.11
CA THR A 37 -13.63 -3.51 14.47
C THR A 37 -12.90 -4.72 15.08
N LYS A 38 -12.92 -4.86 16.40
CA LYS A 38 -12.33 -6.03 17.09
C LYS A 38 -12.87 -7.39 16.60
N GLU A 39 -14.16 -7.44 16.24
CA GLU A 39 -14.78 -8.67 15.72
C GLU A 39 -14.25 -9.04 14.33
N GLN A 40 -13.96 -8.03 13.51
CA GLN A 40 -13.33 -8.21 12.20
C GLN A 40 -11.85 -8.58 12.33
N ASP A 41 -11.14 -8.04 13.34
CA ASP A 41 -9.75 -8.29 13.63
C ASP A 41 -9.45 -9.79 13.81
N GLU A 42 -10.20 -10.49 14.66
CA GLU A 42 -10.02 -11.91 14.90
C GLU A 42 -10.13 -12.76 13.61
N THR A 43 -11.07 -12.42 12.73
CA THR A 43 -11.27 -13.12 11.46
C THR A 43 -10.14 -12.82 10.48
N PHE A 44 -9.70 -11.57 10.43
CA PHE A 44 -8.66 -11.11 9.55
C PHE A 44 -7.29 -11.68 9.93
N SER A 45 -6.95 -11.65 11.24
CA SER A 45 -5.71 -12.21 11.79
C SER A 45 -5.61 -13.73 11.57
N LYS A 46 -6.71 -14.47 11.79
CA LYS A 46 -6.75 -15.91 11.53
C LYS A 46 -6.48 -16.25 10.06
N GLY A 47 -6.99 -15.44 9.14
CA GLY A 47 -6.77 -15.60 7.70
C GLY A 47 -5.33 -15.34 7.26
N LEU A 48 -4.65 -14.40 7.94
CA LEU A 48 -3.29 -13.97 7.63
C LEU A 48 -2.20 -14.77 8.35
N LYS A 49 -2.54 -15.42 9.48
CA LYS A 49 -1.60 -16.09 10.40
C LYS A 49 -0.53 -15.14 10.95
N LEU A 50 -0.86 -13.84 11.08
CA LEU A 50 0.00 -12.85 11.69
C LEU A 50 -0.22 -12.83 13.21
N PRO A 51 0.82 -12.63 14.05
CA PRO A 51 0.68 -12.56 15.50
C PRO A 51 -0.10 -11.33 15.96
N HIS A 52 -0.05 -10.24 15.21
CA HIS A 52 -0.85 -9.02 15.37
C HIS A 52 -0.99 -8.31 14.03
N LEU A 53 -1.88 -7.35 13.96
CA LEU A 53 -2.13 -6.52 12.78
C LEU A 53 -1.68 -5.08 13.03
N PRO A 54 -1.51 -4.28 11.98
CA PRO A 54 -1.32 -2.83 12.11
C PRO A 54 -2.45 -2.20 12.95
N ASP A 55 -2.14 -1.13 13.69
CA ASP A 55 -3.08 -0.41 14.56
C ASP A 55 -4.35 0.03 13.82
N MET A 56 -4.21 0.42 12.57
CA MET A 56 -5.30 0.91 11.74
C MET A 56 -5.36 0.14 10.43
N VAL A 57 -6.16 -0.91 10.37
CA VAL A 57 -6.48 -1.63 9.13
C VAL A 57 -7.85 -1.22 8.64
N PHE A 58 -7.94 -0.78 7.38
CA PHE A 58 -9.20 -0.45 6.70
C PHE A 58 -9.63 -1.66 5.85
N ALA A 59 -10.09 -2.72 6.52
CA ALA A 59 -10.27 -4.05 5.95
C ALA A 59 -11.07 -4.13 4.65
N GLN A 60 -12.01 -3.21 4.44
CA GLN A 60 -12.86 -3.15 3.25
C GLN A 60 -12.34 -2.18 2.19
N ASN A 61 -11.25 -1.44 2.48
CA ASN A 61 -10.70 -0.51 1.51
C ASN A 61 -10.14 -1.27 0.31
N LEU A 62 -10.48 -0.75 -0.86
CA LEU A 62 -10.14 -1.36 -2.13
C LEU A 62 -9.94 -0.29 -3.19
N LEU A 63 -8.91 -0.44 -4.00
CA LEU A 63 -8.84 0.17 -5.32
C LEU A 63 -8.72 -0.93 -6.35
N SER A 64 -9.61 -0.96 -7.33
CA SER A 64 -9.60 -1.93 -8.43
C SER A 64 -9.69 -1.22 -9.78
N ILE A 65 -8.85 -1.63 -10.71
CA ILE A 65 -8.80 -1.16 -12.09
C ILE A 65 -9.17 -2.34 -12.97
N THR A 66 -10.28 -2.23 -13.70
CA THR A 66 -10.90 -3.35 -14.45
C THR A 66 -11.03 -3.01 -15.91
N LYS A 67 -10.78 -3.99 -16.77
CA LYS A 67 -11.06 -3.97 -18.20
C LYS A 67 -11.47 -5.37 -18.68
N ASN A 68 -12.54 -5.48 -19.47
CA ASN A 68 -12.98 -6.77 -20.04
C ASN A 68 -13.10 -7.91 -19.01
N ASN A 69 -13.67 -7.62 -17.82
CA ASN A 69 -13.79 -8.54 -16.67
C ASN A 69 -12.47 -8.98 -16.03
N SER A 70 -11.34 -8.46 -16.47
CA SER A 70 -10.03 -8.70 -15.83
C SER A 70 -9.65 -7.49 -14.99
N SER A 71 -9.07 -7.71 -13.81
CA SER A 71 -8.75 -6.62 -12.89
C SER A 71 -7.36 -6.74 -12.26
N ILE A 72 -6.81 -5.58 -11.93
CA ILE A 72 -5.76 -5.45 -10.92
C ILE A 72 -6.36 -4.72 -9.72
N SER A 73 -6.12 -5.25 -8.51
CA SER A 73 -6.68 -4.70 -7.29
C SER A 73 -5.65 -4.55 -6.18
N PHE A 74 -5.93 -3.60 -5.29
CA PHE A 74 -5.14 -3.31 -4.11
C PHE A 74 -6.05 -3.31 -2.89
N CYS A 75 -5.78 -4.20 -1.93
CA CYS A 75 -6.50 -4.30 -0.68
C CYS A 75 -5.56 -4.66 0.49
N PRO A 76 -5.92 -4.35 1.74
CA PRO A 76 -5.05 -4.60 2.88
C PRO A 76 -4.79 -6.09 3.11
N PHE A 77 -5.79 -6.96 2.92
CA PHE A 77 -5.65 -8.39 3.16
C PHE A 77 -4.57 -9.04 2.29
N ASP A 78 -4.57 -8.72 0.99
CA ASP A 78 -3.58 -9.27 0.06
C ASP A 78 -2.20 -8.67 0.26
N ALA A 79 -2.11 -7.41 0.67
CA ALA A 79 -0.85 -6.78 1.02
C ALA A 79 -0.22 -7.40 2.27
N LEU A 80 -1.01 -7.61 3.33
CA LEU A 80 -0.55 -8.18 4.59
C LEU A 80 -0.15 -9.66 4.50
N LYS A 81 -0.64 -10.40 3.50
CA LYS A 81 -0.11 -11.75 3.19
C LYS A 81 1.36 -11.76 2.80
N ASN A 82 1.89 -10.62 2.34
CA ASN A 82 3.26 -10.46 1.89
C ASN A 82 4.18 -9.92 2.99
N VAL A 83 3.75 -9.91 4.25
CA VAL A 83 4.54 -9.44 5.40
C VAL A 83 5.41 -10.55 6.01
N ASN A 84 5.03 -11.81 5.85
CA ASN A 84 5.77 -12.98 6.34
C ASN A 84 6.71 -13.55 5.27
N ASP A 85 7.69 -14.36 5.70
CA ASP A 85 8.56 -15.19 4.86
C ASP A 85 9.55 -14.42 3.96
N HIS A 86 10.17 -13.36 4.48
CA HIS A 86 11.23 -12.65 3.78
C HIS A 86 12.60 -12.87 4.45
N GLU A 87 13.64 -13.04 3.63
CA GLU A 87 15.02 -13.18 4.10
C GLU A 87 15.55 -11.88 4.68
N ASP A 88 15.09 -10.72 4.17
CA ASP A 88 15.53 -9.37 4.56
C ASP A 88 14.55 -8.70 5.53
N LEU A 89 14.24 -9.36 6.64
CA LEU A 89 13.38 -8.80 7.68
C LEU A 89 14.03 -7.59 8.37
N VAL A 90 13.20 -6.60 8.71
CA VAL A 90 13.65 -5.49 9.56
C VAL A 90 13.72 -5.97 11.00
N HIS A 91 14.92 -6.24 11.49
CA HIS A 91 15.15 -6.78 12.83
C HIS A 91 15.19 -5.71 13.94
N VAL A 92 14.48 -4.61 13.77
CA VAL A 92 14.44 -3.52 14.75
C VAL A 92 13.85 -3.98 16.08
N ALA A 93 12.85 -4.85 16.04
CA ALA A 93 12.28 -5.46 17.24
C ALA A 93 13.31 -6.26 18.08
N GLY A 94 14.37 -6.73 17.43
CA GLY A 94 15.51 -7.38 18.08
C GLY A 94 16.66 -6.44 18.44
N ALA A 95 16.60 -5.16 18.06
CA ALA A 95 17.62 -4.18 18.41
C ALA A 95 17.69 -4.02 19.94
N LYS A 96 18.90 -4.00 20.48
CA LYS A 96 19.12 -4.00 21.93
C LYS A 96 18.43 -2.84 22.62
N GLU A 97 18.54 -1.64 22.06
CA GLU A 97 17.94 -0.42 22.60
C GLU A 97 16.41 -0.52 22.62
N TRP A 98 15.82 -1.05 21.57
CA TRP A 98 14.38 -1.23 21.47
C TRP A 98 13.87 -2.27 22.49
N LEU A 99 14.56 -3.40 22.63
CA LEU A 99 14.25 -4.44 23.61
C LEU A 99 14.38 -3.94 25.04
N GLU A 100 15.46 -3.19 25.36
CA GLU A 100 15.67 -2.61 26.68
C GLU A 100 14.59 -1.59 27.04
N ALA A 101 14.19 -0.75 26.10
CA ALA A 101 13.14 0.24 26.31
C ALA A 101 11.76 -0.38 26.60
N ARG A 102 11.52 -1.63 26.16
CA ARG A 102 10.23 -2.32 26.25
C ARG A 102 10.25 -3.62 27.03
N LYS A 103 11.31 -3.92 27.78
CA LYS A 103 11.47 -5.19 28.53
C LYS A 103 10.32 -5.50 29.47
N GLU A 104 9.58 -4.49 29.95
CA GLU A 104 8.42 -4.61 30.80
C GLU A 104 7.09 -4.77 30.00
N SER A 105 7.15 -4.66 28.68
CA SER A 105 5.95 -4.72 27.84
C SER A 105 5.52 -6.16 27.55
N ALA A 106 4.27 -6.49 27.84
CA ALA A 106 3.69 -7.78 27.46
C ALA A 106 3.68 -7.99 25.92
N HIS A 107 3.77 -6.92 25.14
CA HIS A 107 3.82 -6.96 23.69
C HIS A 107 5.04 -7.69 23.14
N LEU A 108 6.21 -7.58 23.80
CA LEU A 108 7.42 -8.29 23.41
C LEU A 108 7.27 -9.81 23.41
N HIS A 109 6.41 -10.36 24.26
CA HIS A 109 6.19 -11.80 24.36
C HIS A 109 5.39 -12.37 23.17
N ASN A 110 4.74 -11.51 22.41
CA ASN A 110 3.92 -11.90 21.27
C ASN A 110 4.64 -11.76 19.92
N ILE A 111 5.87 -11.19 19.91
CA ILE A 111 6.66 -11.06 18.69
C ILE A 111 7.29 -12.42 18.38
N VAL A 112 6.86 -13.02 17.30
CA VAL A 112 7.38 -14.30 16.81
C VAL A 112 8.38 -14.03 15.69
N HIS A 113 9.63 -14.48 15.89
CA HIS A 113 10.64 -14.43 14.84
C HIS A 113 10.57 -15.70 13.94
N PRO A 114 10.82 -15.60 12.64
CA PRO A 114 11.04 -14.38 11.86
C PRO A 114 9.70 -13.72 11.49
N TYR A 115 9.49 -12.50 11.87
CA TYR A 115 8.29 -11.73 11.57
C TYR A 115 8.65 -10.27 11.33
N ASP A 116 8.22 -9.70 10.20
CA ASP A 116 8.36 -8.27 9.94
C ASP A 116 7.25 -7.50 10.65
N TRP A 117 7.51 -7.06 11.85
CA TRP A 117 6.59 -6.27 12.68
C TRP A 117 6.36 -4.85 12.13
N THR A 118 7.12 -4.44 11.12
CA THR A 118 6.93 -3.16 10.42
C THR A 118 5.88 -3.22 9.32
N PHE A 119 5.32 -4.40 9.08
CA PHE A 119 4.29 -4.65 8.08
C PHE A 119 4.69 -4.31 6.64
N SER A 120 5.97 -4.48 6.29
CA SER A 120 6.48 -4.21 4.94
C SER A 120 5.96 -5.23 3.93
N PRO A 121 5.12 -4.84 2.95
CA PRO A 121 4.52 -5.76 1.97
C PRO A 121 5.49 -5.99 0.80
N ILE A 122 6.60 -6.70 1.06
CA ILE A 122 7.64 -6.98 0.07
C ILE A 122 7.07 -7.73 -1.14
N ASN A 123 7.47 -7.35 -2.34
CA ASN A 123 6.98 -7.92 -3.59
C ASN A 123 5.47 -7.80 -3.85
N TYR A 124 4.71 -7.13 -3.00
CA TYR A 124 3.30 -6.87 -3.29
C TYR A 124 3.15 -5.77 -4.35
N ARG A 125 2.61 -6.13 -5.51
CA ARG A 125 2.45 -5.27 -6.69
C ARG A 125 1.01 -5.16 -7.15
N GLY A 126 0.04 -5.41 -6.23
CA GLY A 126 -1.37 -5.59 -6.52
C GLY A 126 -1.72 -7.04 -6.88
N THR A 127 -2.98 -7.39 -6.72
CA THR A 127 -3.53 -8.71 -7.05
C THR A 127 -4.09 -8.68 -8.46
N LEU A 128 -3.62 -9.59 -9.31
CA LEU A 128 -3.98 -9.69 -10.73
C LEU A 128 -4.95 -10.85 -10.97
N ASP A 129 -5.94 -10.66 -11.84
CA ASP A 129 -6.67 -11.76 -12.45
C ASP A 129 -5.74 -12.65 -13.29
N ALA A 130 -5.98 -13.94 -13.25
CA ALA A 130 -5.17 -14.94 -13.98
C ALA A 130 -5.21 -14.77 -15.53
N SER A 131 -6.17 -14.04 -16.03
CA SER A 131 -6.31 -13.72 -17.46
C SER A 131 -5.36 -12.63 -17.96
N ILE A 132 -4.75 -11.86 -17.04
CA ILE A 132 -3.80 -10.80 -17.38
C ILE A 132 -2.42 -11.41 -17.60
N SER A 133 -1.84 -11.22 -18.78
CA SER A 133 -0.48 -11.65 -19.03
C SER A 133 0.53 -10.62 -18.52
N VAL A 134 1.61 -11.11 -17.91
CA VAL A 134 2.70 -10.30 -17.36
C VAL A 134 3.99 -10.65 -18.11
N SER A 135 4.69 -9.66 -18.62
CA SER A 135 5.99 -9.83 -19.27
C SER A 135 6.97 -8.74 -18.85
N PRO A 136 8.26 -9.06 -18.67
CA PRO A 136 9.29 -8.05 -18.49
C PRO A 136 9.33 -7.12 -19.71
N THR A 137 9.71 -5.86 -19.51
CA THR A 137 9.86 -4.87 -20.58
C THR A 137 10.94 -3.86 -20.25
N GLU A 138 11.56 -3.30 -21.31
CA GLU A 138 12.46 -2.15 -21.23
C GLU A 138 11.71 -0.81 -21.32
N ASP A 139 10.41 -0.85 -21.71
CA ASP A 139 9.55 0.34 -21.77
C ASP A 139 9.39 0.93 -20.36
N LYS A 140 9.54 2.25 -20.25
CA LYS A 140 9.39 2.97 -18.98
C LYS A 140 8.21 3.94 -19.03
N ILE A 141 7.68 4.26 -17.88
CA ILE A 141 6.64 5.28 -17.73
C ILE A 141 7.21 6.64 -18.17
N ASP A 142 6.53 7.30 -19.10
CA ASP A 142 6.89 8.63 -19.54
C ASP A 142 6.45 9.69 -18.52
N TYR A 143 7.34 10.00 -17.58
CA TYR A 143 7.09 10.99 -16.54
C TYR A 143 7.01 12.42 -17.08
N GLU A 144 7.64 12.72 -18.23
CA GLU A 144 7.52 14.05 -18.85
C GLU A 144 6.10 14.26 -19.39
N LYS A 145 5.52 13.21 -20.00
CA LYS A 145 4.10 13.25 -20.41
C LYS A 145 3.17 13.43 -19.21
N LEU A 146 3.47 12.80 -18.05
CA LEU A 146 2.68 12.93 -16.82
C LEU A 146 2.80 14.31 -16.14
N LYS A 147 3.82 15.12 -16.46
CA LYS A 147 3.98 16.51 -15.96
C LYS A 147 3.11 17.50 -16.73
N ILE A 148 2.63 17.15 -17.92
CA ILE A 148 1.72 18.00 -18.70
C ILE A 148 0.45 18.21 -17.88
N GLN A 149 0.04 19.46 -17.72
CA GLN A 149 -1.17 19.80 -16.99
C GLN A 149 -2.39 19.46 -17.83
N GLU A 150 -3.01 18.34 -17.49
CA GLU A 150 -4.29 17.92 -18.05
C GLU A 150 -5.41 18.03 -17.02
N LYS A 151 -6.66 18.07 -17.51
CA LYS A 151 -7.82 18.00 -16.63
C LYS A 151 -7.85 16.65 -15.90
N ILE A 152 -7.87 16.69 -14.57
CA ILE A 152 -8.09 15.48 -13.77
C ILE A 152 -9.58 15.12 -13.85
N LEU A 153 -9.90 13.98 -14.47
CA LEU A 153 -11.24 13.45 -14.60
C LEU A 153 -11.70 12.73 -13.34
N PHE A 154 -10.76 12.04 -12.69
CA PHE A 154 -11.00 11.31 -11.44
C PHE A 154 -9.71 11.29 -10.61
N TYR A 155 -9.86 11.43 -9.30
CA TYR A 155 -8.76 11.28 -8.34
C TYR A 155 -9.28 10.60 -7.07
N LYS A 156 -8.51 9.65 -6.58
CA LYS A 156 -8.71 9.02 -5.26
C LYS A 156 -7.37 8.71 -4.59
N ASP A 157 -7.40 8.78 -3.27
CA ASP A 157 -6.33 8.33 -2.36
C ASP A 157 -6.98 7.39 -1.34
N VAL A 158 -6.60 6.13 -1.35
CA VAL A 158 -7.18 5.07 -0.51
C VAL A 158 -6.10 4.53 0.40
N VAL A 159 -6.25 4.73 1.71
CA VAL A 159 -5.38 4.15 2.71
C VAL A 159 -5.79 2.71 2.96
N LEU A 160 -4.85 1.79 2.98
CA LEU A 160 -5.09 0.37 3.22
C LEU A 160 -4.82 0.01 4.69
N TYR A 161 -3.68 0.44 5.23
CA TYR A 161 -3.37 0.35 6.66
C TYR A 161 -2.30 1.36 7.07
N GLU A 162 -2.28 1.65 8.36
CA GLU A 162 -1.27 2.49 9.03
C GLU A 162 -0.93 1.89 10.39
N ASP A 163 0.30 2.12 10.85
CA ASP A 163 0.79 1.72 12.17
C ASP A 163 1.78 2.75 12.70
N GLU A 164 1.70 3.07 13.97
CA GLU A 164 2.61 4.01 14.65
C GLU A 164 3.85 3.33 15.24
N LEU A 165 3.98 2.01 15.07
CA LEU A 165 5.12 1.21 15.51
C LEU A 165 5.46 1.43 17.00
N ASP A 166 4.45 1.48 17.85
CA ASP A 166 4.61 1.77 19.28
C ASP A 166 5.38 3.08 19.54
N ASP A 167 5.04 4.16 18.84
CA ASP A 167 5.73 5.48 18.89
C ASP A 167 7.19 5.47 18.37
N ASN A 168 7.61 4.41 17.67
CA ASN A 168 8.97 4.33 17.11
C ASN A 168 9.06 4.73 15.63
N GLY A 169 8.05 5.35 15.11
CA GLY A 169 8.00 5.74 13.72
C GLY A 169 6.62 5.61 13.12
N CYS A 170 6.55 5.19 11.87
CA CYS A 170 5.27 4.87 11.23
C CYS A 170 5.46 3.95 10.04
N SER A 171 4.48 3.11 9.78
CA SER A 171 4.31 2.41 8.52
C SER A 171 2.94 2.75 7.91
N LYS A 172 2.89 2.90 6.59
CA LYS A 172 1.66 3.25 5.89
C LYS A 172 1.64 2.66 4.50
N LEU A 173 0.58 1.96 4.17
CA LEU A 173 0.29 1.54 2.80
C LEU A 173 -0.92 2.29 2.27
N SER A 174 -0.76 2.97 1.15
CA SER A 174 -1.85 3.66 0.45
C SER A 174 -1.75 3.47 -1.05
N VAL A 175 -2.85 3.71 -1.75
CA VAL A 175 -2.91 3.67 -3.21
C VAL A 175 -3.65 4.89 -3.72
N LYS A 176 -3.01 5.61 -4.65
CA LYS A 176 -3.52 6.84 -5.27
C LYS A 176 -3.72 6.60 -6.75
N ILE A 177 -4.80 7.12 -7.30
CA ILE A 177 -5.04 7.06 -8.74
C ILE A 177 -5.54 8.41 -9.25
N ARG A 178 -5.05 8.80 -10.42
CA ARG A 178 -5.61 9.89 -11.21
C ARG A 178 -5.91 9.42 -12.63
N ALA A 179 -7.08 9.74 -13.15
CA ALA A 179 -7.44 9.55 -14.53
C ALA A 179 -7.49 10.91 -15.25
N MET A 180 -6.97 10.94 -16.47
CA MET A 180 -6.82 12.10 -17.33
C MET A 180 -7.29 11.75 -18.74
N PRO A 181 -7.54 12.71 -19.63
CA PRO A 181 -7.88 12.43 -21.02
C PRO A 181 -6.87 11.55 -21.75
N SER A 182 -5.58 11.66 -21.42
CA SER A 182 -4.48 10.88 -22.05
C SER A 182 -4.26 9.50 -21.46
N GLY A 183 -4.88 9.18 -20.32
CA GLY A 183 -4.63 7.91 -19.62
C GLY A 183 -4.92 7.95 -18.14
N PHE A 184 -4.39 6.97 -17.41
CA PHE A 184 -4.39 7.00 -15.96
C PHE A 184 -3.02 6.66 -15.38
N PHE A 185 -2.77 7.18 -14.19
CA PHE A 185 -1.61 6.86 -13.38
C PHE A 185 -2.04 6.45 -11.98
N CYS A 186 -1.55 5.29 -11.52
CA CYS A 186 -1.80 4.78 -10.18
C CYS A 186 -0.46 4.58 -9.46
N LEU A 187 -0.40 4.97 -8.19
CA LEU A 187 0.74 4.77 -7.31
C LEU A 187 0.27 4.07 -6.04
N GLN A 188 0.65 2.81 -5.86
CA GLN A 188 0.67 2.20 -4.55
C GLN A 188 2.00 2.55 -3.89
N ARG A 189 1.97 3.05 -2.67
CA ARG A 189 3.16 3.36 -1.88
C ARG A 189 3.06 2.77 -0.49
N PHE A 190 4.07 1.99 -0.12
CA PHE A 190 4.38 1.71 1.26
C PHE A 190 5.50 2.64 1.71
N TYR A 191 5.26 3.33 2.81
CA TYR A 191 6.23 4.19 3.46
C TYR A 191 6.46 3.67 4.87
N LEU A 192 7.72 3.46 5.21
CA LEU A 192 8.18 3.06 6.53
C LEU A 192 9.24 4.05 7.01
N ARG A 193 9.06 4.54 8.23
CA ARG A 193 10.10 5.21 8.99
C ARG A 193 10.19 4.52 10.36
N VAL A 194 11.34 3.94 10.66
CA VAL A 194 11.66 3.48 12.00
C VAL A 194 12.68 4.43 12.59
N ASP A 195 12.27 5.16 13.64
CA ASP A 195 13.05 6.24 14.22
C ASP A 195 14.43 5.74 14.67
N ASN A 196 15.46 6.53 14.40
CA ASN A 196 16.86 6.22 14.62
C ASN A 196 17.40 4.98 13.88
N THR A 197 16.63 4.35 13.02
CA THR A 197 17.00 3.11 12.33
C THR A 197 17.05 3.27 10.82
N LEU A 198 15.91 3.36 10.15
CA LEU A 198 15.85 3.40 8.69
C LEU A 198 14.58 4.06 8.16
N ILE A 199 14.63 4.42 6.89
CA ILE A 199 13.46 4.77 6.07
C ILE A 199 13.43 3.83 4.86
N ARG A 200 12.26 3.24 4.57
CA ARG A 200 11.99 2.39 3.41
C ARG A 200 10.79 2.91 2.63
N VAL A 201 10.90 2.88 1.32
CA VAL A 201 9.77 3.18 0.42
C VAL A 201 9.68 2.07 -0.61
N ILE A 202 8.49 1.47 -0.71
CA ILE A 202 8.15 0.48 -1.73
C ILE A 202 7.06 1.07 -2.61
N ASP A 203 7.35 1.23 -3.90
CA ASP A 203 6.41 1.81 -4.86
C ASP A 203 6.04 0.80 -5.94
N THR A 204 4.75 0.69 -6.23
CA THR A 204 4.22 0.11 -7.47
C THR A 204 3.52 1.21 -8.24
N ARG A 205 3.99 1.51 -9.43
CA ARG A 205 3.43 2.52 -10.34
C ARG A 205 2.81 1.84 -11.53
N LEU A 206 1.57 2.20 -11.85
CA LEU A 206 0.84 1.72 -13.03
C LEU A 206 0.55 2.89 -13.93
N TYR A 207 0.82 2.74 -15.20
CA TYR A 207 0.48 3.73 -16.21
C TYR A 207 -0.16 3.07 -17.43
N CYS A 208 -1.32 3.59 -17.82
CA CYS A 208 -1.98 3.23 -19.06
C CYS A 208 -2.20 4.49 -19.90
N SER A 209 -1.77 4.45 -21.15
CA SER A 209 -1.99 5.52 -22.13
C SER A 209 -3.18 5.18 -23.03
N THR A 210 -3.91 6.20 -23.47
CA THR A 210 -4.93 6.04 -24.53
C THR A 210 -4.36 5.52 -25.84
N ASP A 211 -3.06 5.70 -26.09
CA ASP A 211 -2.38 5.20 -27.29
C ASP A 211 -2.20 3.68 -27.28
N LYS A 212 -2.11 3.07 -26.07
CA LYS A 212 -1.98 1.63 -25.85
C LYS A 212 -3.03 1.17 -24.80
N PRO A 213 -4.31 1.17 -25.17
CA PRO A 213 -5.40 1.05 -24.19
C PRO A 213 -5.57 -0.35 -23.58
N ASP A 214 -4.88 -1.37 -24.08
CA ASP A 214 -4.93 -2.75 -23.55
C ASP A 214 -3.70 -3.13 -22.75
N GLU A 215 -2.78 -2.17 -22.57
CA GLU A 215 -1.51 -2.38 -21.86
C GLU A 215 -1.39 -1.44 -20.67
N ILE A 216 -0.88 -1.97 -19.56
CA ILE A 216 -0.41 -1.18 -18.41
C ILE A 216 1.09 -1.40 -18.26
N LEU A 217 1.87 -0.33 -18.20
CA LEU A 217 3.24 -0.39 -17.70
C LEU A 217 3.22 -0.39 -16.18
N ARG A 218 3.86 -1.38 -15.58
CA ARG A 218 4.05 -1.50 -14.13
C ARG A 218 5.52 -1.36 -13.78
N GLU A 219 5.85 -0.33 -13.02
CA GLU A 219 7.16 -0.15 -12.42
C GLU A 219 7.07 -0.45 -10.92
N TYR A 220 7.96 -1.31 -10.44
CA TYR A 220 8.12 -1.63 -9.03
C TYR A 220 9.49 -1.16 -8.57
N SER A 221 9.59 -0.59 -7.37
CA SER A 221 10.87 -0.23 -6.78
C SER A 221 10.85 -0.32 -5.26
N GLU A 222 11.93 -0.85 -4.69
CA GLU A 222 12.22 -0.82 -3.27
C GLU A 222 13.43 0.08 -3.02
N ARG A 223 13.27 1.00 -2.09
CA ARG A 223 14.32 1.94 -1.70
C ARG A 223 14.44 1.98 -0.19
N GLU A 224 15.67 2.01 0.30
CA GLU A 224 15.93 2.03 1.73
C GLU A 224 17.22 2.76 2.04
N CYS A 225 17.26 3.42 3.19
CA CYS A 225 18.46 4.03 3.71
C CYS A 225 18.40 4.04 5.25
N SER A 226 19.53 3.76 5.90
CA SER A 226 19.62 3.95 7.35
C SER A 226 19.55 5.45 7.71
N ILE A 227 19.03 5.76 8.88
CA ILE A 227 19.03 7.15 9.38
C ILE A 227 20.44 7.71 9.46
N LYS A 228 21.42 6.88 9.82
CA LYS A 228 22.83 7.28 9.83
C LYS A 228 23.33 7.74 8.46
N GLU A 229 23.03 6.97 7.40
CA GLU A 229 23.41 7.35 6.04
C GLU A 229 22.72 8.61 5.57
N LEU A 230 21.47 8.87 5.96
CA LEU A 230 20.74 10.10 5.63
C LEU A 230 21.41 11.31 6.30
N ILE A 231 21.84 11.18 7.55
CA ILE A 231 22.61 12.21 8.27
C ILE A 231 23.94 12.44 7.58
N ASP A 232 24.71 11.40 7.27
CA ASP A 232 26.00 11.48 6.58
C ASP A 232 25.88 12.15 5.20
N LYS A 233 24.77 11.94 4.50
CA LYS A 233 24.41 12.60 3.23
C LYS A 233 23.86 14.02 3.42
N SER A 234 23.73 14.51 4.67
CA SER A 234 23.15 15.82 5.00
C SER A 234 21.72 16.01 4.48
N VAL A 235 20.92 14.94 4.44
CA VAL A 235 19.50 15.03 4.06
C VAL A 235 18.72 15.72 5.18
N PRO A 236 17.98 16.81 4.89
CA PRO A 236 17.26 17.54 5.92
C PRO A 236 16.17 16.67 6.55
N VAL A 237 15.99 16.80 7.87
CA VAL A 237 14.98 16.01 8.63
C VAL A 237 13.56 16.26 8.10
N SER A 238 13.27 17.45 7.57
CA SER A 238 11.98 17.75 6.93
C SER A 238 11.67 16.83 5.73
N ALA A 239 12.70 16.42 4.99
CA ALA A 239 12.53 15.48 3.88
C ALA A 239 12.17 14.06 4.35
N TRP A 240 12.53 13.68 5.57
CA TRP A 240 12.27 12.31 6.08
C TRP A 240 10.78 12.00 6.22
N THR A 241 9.97 13.02 6.49
CA THR A 241 8.51 12.89 6.63
C THR A 241 7.76 13.22 5.33
N ASP A 242 8.42 13.81 4.35
CA ASP A 242 7.82 14.06 3.04
C ASP A 242 7.96 12.81 2.15
N GLN A 243 6.87 12.06 2.04
CA GLN A 243 6.82 10.84 1.23
C GLN A 243 7.07 11.06 -0.27
N ASN A 244 6.99 12.30 -0.76
CA ASN A 244 7.27 12.61 -2.16
C ASN A 244 8.75 12.96 -2.39
N GLU A 245 9.41 13.55 -1.41
CA GLU A 245 10.80 13.97 -1.47
C GLU A 245 11.76 12.84 -1.10
N ILE A 246 11.48 12.15 0.01
CA ILE A 246 12.40 11.16 0.60
C ILE A 246 12.85 10.04 -0.36
N PRO A 247 12.03 9.51 -1.30
CA PRO A 247 12.47 8.44 -2.20
C PRO A 247 13.69 8.81 -3.04
N SER A 248 13.90 10.10 -3.33
CA SER A 248 15.07 10.57 -4.10
C SER A 248 16.40 10.45 -3.35
N HIS A 249 16.36 10.39 -2.02
CA HIS A 249 17.51 10.28 -1.12
C HIS A 249 17.83 8.86 -0.70
N LEU A 250 16.90 7.92 -0.93
CA LEU A 250 17.05 6.52 -0.56
C LEU A 250 17.83 5.74 -1.61
N THR A 251 18.56 4.73 -1.17
CA THR A 251 19.28 3.80 -2.02
C THR A 251 18.31 2.80 -2.64
N LEU A 252 18.38 2.65 -3.96
CA LEU A 252 17.60 1.64 -4.69
C LEU A 252 18.11 0.23 -4.33
N LYS A 253 17.25 -0.64 -3.85
CA LYS A 253 17.54 -2.03 -3.51
C LYS A 253 17.07 -2.98 -4.60
N MET A 254 15.89 -2.73 -5.15
CA MET A 254 15.28 -3.53 -6.20
C MET A 254 14.44 -2.66 -7.12
N GLU A 255 14.46 -2.98 -8.40
CA GLU A 255 13.50 -2.46 -9.39
C GLU A 255 13.10 -3.54 -10.38
N ALA A 256 11.88 -3.44 -10.88
CA ALA A 256 11.37 -4.28 -11.95
C ALA A 256 10.40 -3.46 -12.81
N THR A 257 10.46 -3.67 -14.12
CA THR A 257 9.53 -3.08 -15.07
C THR A 257 8.83 -4.17 -15.87
N GLU A 258 7.52 -4.13 -15.90
CA GLU A 258 6.67 -5.15 -16.47
C GLU A 258 5.56 -4.52 -17.29
N LYS A 259 5.15 -5.24 -18.31
CA LYS A 259 3.98 -4.94 -19.11
C LYS A 259 2.86 -5.92 -18.72
N LEU A 260 1.71 -5.37 -18.36
CA LEU A 260 0.48 -6.11 -18.12
C LEU A 260 -0.39 -5.96 -19.37
N THR A 261 -0.75 -7.07 -20.00
CA THR A 261 -1.63 -7.07 -21.17
C THR A 261 -2.97 -7.68 -20.78
N PHE A 262 -4.03 -6.88 -20.98
CA PHE A 262 -5.40 -7.27 -20.70
C PHE A 262 -6.00 -7.99 -21.91
N PRO A 263 -6.85 -9.00 -21.70
CA PRO A 263 -7.48 -9.72 -22.80
C PRO A 263 -8.36 -8.77 -23.63
N SER A 264 -8.27 -8.90 -24.94
CA SER A 264 -9.22 -8.24 -25.86
C SER A 264 -10.62 -8.83 -25.72
N LYS A 265 -11.66 -8.07 -26.10
CA LYS A 265 -13.03 -8.59 -26.14
C LYS A 265 -13.18 -9.70 -27.17
#